data_b6a935f915f1ccab9042dfa944aaedf9
#
_entry.id   b6a935f915f1ccab9042dfa944aaedf9
#
_cell.length_a   1.000
_cell.length_b   1.000
_cell.length_c   1.000
_cell.angle_alpha   90.00
_cell.angle_beta   90.00
_cell.angle_gamma   90.00
#
_symmetry.space_group_name_H-M   'P 1'
#
loop_
_entity.id
_entity.type
_entity.pdbx_description
1 polymer ?
#
loop_
_entity_poly.entity_id
_entity_poly.type
_entity_poly.pdbx_seq_one_letter_code
_entity_poly.pdbx_strand_id
1 'polypeptide(L)'
;MIKKVKLKDVSFGKNFDVWGHTYTVLDSDAKGVLVLEADAVCEMPFRDNGVEYKVAPNDFRDSSVRSYLDETYIEELIAAGAKRNENILATSVDLKCTLGQRKYGTARVYAGLLTLEQYGKYYDIIPKIDTTYWLATPWKTPTRSPDTYYSHYVWYVTPDGCYSYWSYNYSSGVRPALTLSPSLLVSVERDEEE
;
A
#
# COMPACT_ATOMS: atom_id res chain seq x y z
N MET A 1 3.31 24.52 14.92
CA MET A 1 2.34 24.21 16.02
C MET A 1 1.41 23.11 15.55
N ILE A 2 1.23 22.01 16.29
CA ILE A 2 0.38 20.87 15.88
C ILE A 2 -1.09 21.21 16.15
N LYS A 3 -1.97 20.93 15.18
CA LYS A 3 -3.42 21.08 15.28
C LYS A 3 -4.10 19.73 15.08
N LYS A 4 -5.15 19.41 15.85
CA LYS A 4 -6.01 18.24 15.59
C LYS A 4 -7.19 18.63 14.72
N VAL A 5 -7.40 17.86 13.66
CA VAL A 5 -8.51 18.03 12.70
C VAL A 5 -9.15 16.68 12.39
N LYS A 6 -10.33 16.66 11.80
CA LYS A 6 -10.89 15.43 11.22
C LYS A 6 -10.15 15.11 9.93
N LEU A 7 -9.89 13.84 9.69
CA LEU A 7 -9.14 13.39 8.50
C LEU A 7 -9.76 13.87 7.18
N LYS A 8 -11.08 13.90 7.08
CA LYS A 8 -11.80 14.43 5.90
C LYS A 8 -11.50 15.91 5.58
N ASP A 9 -10.97 16.66 6.54
CA ASP A 9 -10.66 18.08 6.40
C ASP A 9 -9.17 18.32 6.04
N VAL A 10 -8.39 17.23 5.88
CA VAL A 10 -7.00 17.27 5.40
C VAL A 10 -7.00 17.24 3.87
N SER A 11 -6.31 18.18 3.24
CA SER A 11 -6.23 18.29 1.78
C SER A 11 -5.42 17.12 1.15
N PHE A 12 -5.73 16.79 -0.09
CA PHE A 12 -4.98 15.79 -0.86
C PHE A 12 -3.52 16.20 -1.04
N GLY A 13 -2.61 15.23 -0.94
CA GLY A 13 -1.17 15.43 -0.98
C GLY A 13 -0.57 15.98 0.32
N LYS A 14 -1.38 16.34 1.33
CA LYS A 14 -0.89 16.78 2.63
C LYS A 14 -0.67 15.61 3.59
N ASN A 15 0.33 15.76 4.45
CA ASN A 15 0.67 14.80 5.48
C ASN A 15 -0.10 15.06 6.77
N PHE A 16 -0.31 13.98 7.54
CA PHE A 16 -0.84 14.02 8.90
C PHE A 16 -0.25 12.89 9.74
N ASP A 17 -0.27 13.05 11.06
CA ASP A 17 0.24 12.06 12.00
C ASP A 17 -0.89 11.41 12.79
N VAL A 18 -0.81 10.09 12.93
CA VAL A 18 -1.69 9.29 13.80
C VAL A 18 -1.00 7.98 14.15
N TRP A 19 -1.19 7.48 15.38
CA TRP A 19 -0.63 6.20 15.88
C TRP A 19 0.89 6.05 15.76
N GLY A 20 1.65 7.17 15.77
CA GLY A 20 3.11 7.15 15.61
C GLY A 20 3.60 7.08 14.17
N HIS A 21 2.71 7.16 13.21
CA HIS A 21 3.00 7.13 11.77
C HIS A 21 2.56 8.41 11.09
N THR A 22 3.22 8.75 9.99
CA THR A 22 2.89 9.86 9.09
C THR A 22 2.33 9.33 7.79
N TYR A 23 1.19 9.85 7.37
CA TYR A 23 0.50 9.45 6.14
C TYR A 23 0.26 10.65 5.22
N THR A 24 0.25 10.40 3.92
CA THR A 24 -0.20 11.32 2.89
C THR A 24 -1.64 11.00 2.48
N VAL A 25 -2.53 11.98 2.42
CA VAL A 25 -3.91 11.82 1.92
C VAL A 25 -3.90 11.75 0.40
N LEU A 26 -4.42 10.66 -0.17
CA LEU A 26 -4.49 10.47 -1.63
C LEU A 26 -5.88 10.72 -2.21
N ASP A 27 -6.93 10.25 -1.56
CA ASP A 27 -8.31 10.35 -2.06
C ASP A 27 -9.31 10.27 -0.89
N SER A 28 -10.53 10.70 -1.15
CA SER A 28 -11.64 10.59 -0.19
C SER A 28 -12.94 10.33 -0.93
N ASP A 29 -13.63 9.26 -0.56
CA ASP A 29 -14.93 8.89 -1.11
C ASP A 29 -15.90 8.41 -0.02
N ALA A 30 -17.07 7.88 -0.41
CA ALA A 30 -18.06 7.32 0.51
C ALA A 30 -17.56 6.10 1.31
N LYS A 31 -16.48 5.45 0.89
CA LYS A 31 -15.88 4.30 1.57
C LYS A 31 -14.86 4.70 2.63
N GLY A 32 -14.35 5.93 2.57
CA GLY A 32 -13.34 6.44 3.49
C GLY A 32 -12.29 7.31 2.83
N VAL A 33 -11.21 7.56 3.55
CA VAL A 33 -10.06 8.34 3.08
C VAL A 33 -8.92 7.38 2.77
N LEU A 34 -8.50 7.32 1.50
CA LEU A 34 -7.31 6.57 1.09
C LEU A 34 -6.06 7.35 1.48
N VAL A 35 -5.19 6.71 2.22
CA VAL A 35 -3.92 7.28 2.67
C VAL A 35 -2.76 6.35 2.33
N LEU A 36 -1.59 6.91 2.16
CA LEU A 36 -0.34 6.19 1.93
C LEU A 36 0.64 6.58 3.03
N GLU A 37 1.34 5.60 3.60
CA GLU A 37 2.47 5.86 4.51
C GLU A 37 3.45 6.83 3.85
N ALA A 38 3.94 7.82 4.61
CA ALA A 38 4.82 8.85 4.05
C ALA A 38 6.16 8.27 3.56
N ASP A 39 6.62 7.19 4.23
CA ASP A 39 7.85 6.47 3.88
C ASP A 39 7.62 4.96 3.88
N ALA A 40 8.62 4.17 3.49
CA ALA A 40 8.61 2.72 3.65
C ALA A 40 8.83 2.35 5.13
N VAL A 41 7.98 1.46 5.66
CA VAL A 41 8.06 1.02 7.06
C VAL A 41 9.10 -0.07 7.29
N CYS A 42 9.45 -0.82 6.26
CA CYS A 42 10.54 -1.81 6.25
C CYS A 42 10.95 -2.13 4.82
N GLU A 43 12.02 -2.90 4.66
CA GLU A 43 12.43 -3.51 3.39
C GLU A 43 12.39 -5.03 3.51
N MET A 44 11.76 -5.70 2.53
CA MET A 44 11.67 -7.15 2.49
C MET A 44 11.38 -7.66 1.06
N PRO A 45 11.62 -8.94 0.77
CA PRO A 45 11.11 -9.57 -0.44
C PRO A 45 9.59 -9.50 -0.51
N PHE A 46 9.02 -9.37 -1.72
CA PHE A 46 7.57 -9.49 -1.89
C PHE A 46 7.07 -10.84 -1.38
N ARG A 47 7.86 -11.90 -1.63
CA ARG A 47 7.72 -13.24 -1.07
C ARG A 47 9.09 -13.81 -0.74
N ASP A 48 9.24 -14.38 0.44
CA ASP A 48 10.46 -15.05 0.87
C ASP A 48 10.73 -16.32 0.04
N ASN A 49 12.01 -16.59 -0.21
CA ASN A 49 12.42 -17.82 -0.86
C ASN A 49 12.05 -19.04 -0.01
N GLY A 50 11.50 -20.07 -0.67
CA GLY A 50 11.09 -21.30 0.00
C GLY A 50 9.69 -21.29 0.61
N VAL A 51 9.01 -20.14 0.65
CA VAL A 51 7.59 -20.07 1.02
C VAL A 51 6.74 -20.58 -0.15
N GLU A 52 5.94 -21.61 0.10
CA GLU A 52 5.01 -22.13 -0.89
C GLU A 52 3.97 -21.08 -1.32
N TYR A 53 3.52 -21.17 -2.57
CA TYR A 53 2.48 -20.32 -3.11
C TYR A 53 1.35 -21.16 -3.73
N LYS A 54 0.12 -20.67 -3.60
CA LYS A 54 -1.06 -21.41 -4.08
C LYS A 54 -1.24 -21.31 -5.58
N VAL A 55 -0.89 -20.17 -6.18
CA VAL A 55 -1.10 -19.91 -7.61
C VAL A 55 0.21 -19.52 -8.29
N ALA A 56 0.87 -18.46 -7.81
CA ALA A 56 2.15 -18.00 -8.33
C ALA A 56 2.84 -17.08 -7.31
N PRO A 57 4.19 -16.95 -7.36
CA PRO A 57 4.93 -16.19 -6.34
C PRO A 57 4.65 -14.70 -6.32
N ASN A 58 4.11 -14.10 -7.38
CA ASN A 58 3.73 -12.69 -7.43
C ASN A 58 2.26 -12.42 -7.06
N ASP A 59 1.58 -13.41 -6.48
CA ASP A 59 0.22 -13.22 -5.95
C ASP A 59 0.28 -12.54 -4.58
N PHE A 60 -0.22 -11.30 -4.50
CA PHE A 60 -0.22 -10.52 -3.27
C PHE A 60 -0.99 -11.20 -2.13
N ARG A 61 -2.03 -12.00 -2.43
CA ARG A 61 -2.93 -12.57 -1.43
C ARG A 61 -2.25 -13.50 -0.43
N ASP A 62 -1.17 -14.16 -0.85
CA ASP A 62 -0.38 -15.08 -0.02
C ASP A 62 1.12 -14.76 -0.03
N SER A 63 1.47 -13.47 -0.28
CA SER A 63 2.84 -12.96 -0.23
C SER A 63 3.33 -12.73 1.21
N SER A 64 4.65 -12.73 1.41
CA SER A 64 5.24 -12.37 2.72
C SER A 64 4.95 -10.94 3.11
N VAL A 65 4.90 -10.02 2.14
CA VAL A 65 4.47 -8.63 2.37
C VAL A 65 3.04 -8.58 2.92
N ARG A 66 2.12 -9.39 2.39
CA ARG A 66 0.75 -9.46 2.89
C ARG A 66 0.70 -9.95 4.33
N SER A 67 1.43 -11.01 4.67
CA SER A 67 1.51 -11.52 6.04
C SER A 67 2.07 -10.47 6.98
N TYR A 68 3.15 -9.76 6.61
CA TYR A 68 3.70 -8.66 7.39
C TYR A 68 2.67 -7.55 7.65
N LEU A 69 1.94 -7.13 6.61
CA LEU A 69 0.92 -6.07 6.74
C LEU A 69 -0.21 -6.47 7.69
N ASP A 70 -0.67 -7.73 7.63
CA ASP A 70 -1.78 -8.21 8.45
C ASP A 70 -1.37 -8.54 9.90
N GLU A 71 -0.19 -9.13 10.10
CA GLU A 71 0.23 -9.76 11.36
C GLU A 71 1.17 -8.87 12.18
N THR A 72 1.86 -7.93 11.54
CA THR A 72 2.82 -7.02 12.21
C THR A 72 2.31 -5.58 12.14
N TYR A 73 2.25 -5.01 10.97
CA TYR A 73 1.94 -3.58 10.80
C TYR A 73 0.56 -3.20 11.37
N ILE A 74 -0.49 -3.93 11.04
CA ILE A 74 -1.84 -3.65 11.59
C ILE A 74 -1.90 -3.86 13.09
N GLU A 75 -1.21 -4.86 13.64
CA GLU A 75 -1.18 -5.10 15.09
C GLU A 75 -0.43 -3.98 15.83
N GLU A 76 0.63 -3.41 15.25
CA GLU A 76 1.32 -2.23 15.77
C GLU A 76 0.38 -1.02 15.84
N LEU A 77 -0.40 -0.75 14.78
CA LEU A 77 -1.38 0.32 14.79
C LEU A 77 -2.47 0.10 15.84
N ILE A 78 -2.94 -1.14 16.02
CA ILE A 78 -3.93 -1.49 17.05
C ILE A 78 -3.35 -1.29 18.47
N ALA A 79 -2.11 -1.68 18.70
CA ALA A 79 -1.41 -1.43 19.95
C ALA A 79 -1.26 0.08 20.25
N ALA A 80 -1.14 0.90 19.22
CA ALA A 80 -1.12 2.37 19.31
C ALA A 80 -2.53 3.01 19.42
N GLY A 81 -3.60 2.21 19.46
CA GLY A 81 -4.97 2.67 19.70
C GLY A 81 -5.90 2.67 18.49
N ALA A 82 -5.45 2.18 17.33
CA ALA A 82 -6.33 2.01 16.17
C ALA A 82 -7.35 0.87 16.39
N LYS A 83 -8.48 0.93 15.70
CA LYS A 83 -9.51 -0.12 15.75
C LYS A 83 -9.95 -0.49 14.35
N ARG A 84 -9.96 -1.80 14.06
CA ARG A 84 -10.50 -2.34 12.82
C ARG A 84 -11.99 -2.02 12.69
N ASN A 85 -12.44 -1.70 11.48
CA ASN A 85 -13.82 -1.33 11.11
C ASN A 85 -14.36 -0.04 11.77
N GLU A 86 -13.58 0.62 12.61
CA GLU A 86 -13.93 1.93 13.20
C GLU A 86 -13.01 3.02 12.66
N ASN A 87 -11.71 2.86 12.83
CA ASN A 87 -10.68 3.81 12.37
C ASN A 87 -10.03 3.33 11.08
N ILE A 88 -9.68 2.05 10.99
CA ILE A 88 -9.12 1.40 9.81
C ILE A 88 -10.22 0.59 9.15
N LEU A 89 -10.58 0.95 7.93
CA LEU A 89 -11.69 0.34 7.19
C LEU A 89 -11.15 -0.74 6.23
N ALA A 90 -11.86 -1.87 6.18
CA ALA A 90 -11.50 -2.92 5.23
C ALA A 90 -11.80 -2.45 3.79
N THR A 91 -10.85 -2.64 2.89
CA THR A 91 -10.98 -2.32 1.47
C THR A 91 -10.60 -3.52 0.60
N SER A 92 -10.80 -3.40 -0.71
CA SER A 92 -10.44 -4.43 -1.68
C SER A 92 -9.39 -3.88 -2.65
N VAL A 93 -8.26 -4.57 -2.75
CA VAL A 93 -7.22 -4.30 -3.74
C VAL A 93 -7.48 -5.15 -4.98
N ASP A 94 -7.63 -4.52 -6.15
CA ASP A 94 -7.76 -5.23 -7.43
C ASP A 94 -6.39 -5.73 -7.89
N LEU A 95 -6.24 -7.04 -8.02
CA LEU A 95 -5.00 -7.69 -8.42
C LEU A 95 -4.94 -7.97 -9.94
N LYS A 96 -5.62 -7.14 -10.72
CA LYS A 96 -5.51 -7.12 -12.18
C LYS A 96 -4.05 -6.84 -12.57
N CYS A 97 -3.47 -7.70 -13.41
CA CYS A 97 -2.14 -7.44 -13.95
C CYS A 97 -2.17 -6.37 -15.07
N THR A 98 -1.00 -5.88 -15.45
CA THR A 98 -0.85 -4.85 -16.49
C THR A 98 -1.49 -5.23 -17.83
N LEU A 99 -1.54 -6.52 -18.16
CA LEU A 99 -2.20 -7.03 -19.36
C LEU A 99 -3.73 -7.20 -19.23
N GLY A 100 -4.31 -6.74 -18.12
CA GLY A 100 -5.75 -6.82 -17.88
C GLY A 100 -6.25 -8.17 -17.34
N GLN A 101 -5.38 -9.14 -17.11
CA GLN A 101 -5.75 -10.45 -16.57
C GLN A 101 -6.15 -10.33 -15.08
N ARG A 102 -7.24 -11.00 -14.68
CA ARG A 102 -7.82 -10.93 -13.32
C ARG A 102 -7.80 -12.28 -12.57
N LYS A 103 -6.84 -13.14 -12.86
CA LYS A 103 -6.79 -14.49 -12.27
C LYS A 103 -6.71 -14.49 -10.75
N TYR A 104 -6.07 -13.47 -10.16
CA TYR A 104 -5.97 -13.31 -8.71
C TYR A 104 -7.21 -12.66 -8.08
N GLY A 105 -8.08 -12.04 -8.89
CA GLY A 105 -9.27 -11.35 -8.38
C GLY A 105 -8.93 -10.16 -7.51
N THR A 106 -9.45 -10.14 -6.30
CA THR A 106 -9.23 -9.07 -5.31
C THR A 106 -8.70 -9.62 -4.00
N ALA A 107 -7.96 -8.80 -3.26
CA ALA A 107 -7.58 -9.06 -1.87
C ALA A 107 -8.34 -8.10 -0.94
N ARG A 108 -9.08 -8.64 0.04
CA ARG A 108 -9.66 -7.81 1.11
C ARG A 108 -8.59 -7.56 2.17
N VAL A 109 -8.36 -6.29 2.52
CA VAL A 109 -7.27 -5.85 3.38
C VAL A 109 -7.72 -4.76 4.35
N TYR A 110 -7.04 -4.62 5.49
CA TYR A 110 -7.01 -3.41 6.32
C TYR A 110 -5.81 -2.51 5.96
N ALA A 111 -4.65 -3.11 5.67
CA ALA A 111 -3.52 -2.45 5.03
C ALA A 111 -3.13 -3.22 3.77
N GLY A 112 -2.87 -2.52 2.69
CA GLY A 112 -2.43 -3.07 1.42
C GLY A 112 -1.27 -2.29 0.85
N LEU A 113 -0.96 -2.56 -0.42
CA LEU A 113 -0.08 -1.73 -1.23
C LEU A 113 -0.91 -1.04 -2.30
N LEU A 114 -0.46 0.10 -2.79
CA LEU A 114 -1.05 0.70 -3.99
C LEU A 114 -0.93 -0.26 -5.18
N THR A 115 -1.93 -0.25 -6.04
CA THR A 115 -1.81 -0.84 -7.38
C THR A 115 -1.07 0.13 -8.32
N LEU A 116 -0.55 -0.36 -9.44
CA LEU A 116 0.05 0.49 -10.48
C LEU A 116 -0.95 1.52 -11.02
N GLU A 117 -2.23 1.14 -11.12
CA GLU A 117 -3.30 2.05 -11.55
C GLU A 117 -3.52 3.17 -10.53
N GLN A 118 -3.56 2.85 -9.23
CA GLN A 118 -3.65 3.86 -8.17
C GLN A 118 -2.40 4.74 -8.12
N TYR A 119 -1.20 4.15 -8.26
CA TYR A 119 0.03 4.92 -8.33
C TYR A 119 0.00 5.95 -9.47
N GLY A 120 -0.41 5.54 -10.68
CA GLY A 120 -0.55 6.45 -11.81
C GLY A 120 -1.62 7.53 -11.59
N LYS A 121 -2.76 7.18 -10.94
CA LYS A 121 -3.83 8.14 -10.62
C LYS A 121 -3.37 9.24 -9.67
N TYR A 122 -2.53 8.90 -8.69
CA TYR A 122 -2.12 9.83 -7.63
C TYR A 122 -0.66 10.30 -7.78
N TYR A 123 -0.03 10.05 -8.92
CA TYR A 123 1.39 10.30 -9.17
C TYR A 123 1.86 11.69 -8.73
N ASP A 124 1.10 12.74 -9.05
CA ASP A 124 1.46 14.13 -8.79
C ASP A 124 1.41 14.53 -7.31
N ILE A 125 0.73 13.76 -6.48
CA ILE A 125 0.55 14.05 -5.05
C ILE A 125 1.25 13.03 -4.12
N ILE A 126 1.78 11.93 -4.67
CA ILE A 126 2.56 10.96 -3.90
C ILE A 126 3.97 11.51 -3.68
N PRO A 127 4.39 11.74 -2.41
CA PRO A 127 5.77 12.14 -2.13
C PRO A 127 6.76 11.08 -2.60
N LYS A 128 7.85 11.51 -3.23
CA LYS A 128 9.00 10.64 -3.52
C LYS A 128 9.70 10.28 -2.22
N ILE A 129 10.27 9.08 -2.17
CA ILE A 129 11.06 8.58 -1.04
C ILE A 129 12.40 8.04 -1.56
N ASP A 130 13.39 7.95 -0.69
CA ASP A 130 14.76 7.59 -1.09
C ASP A 130 14.97 6.08 -1.33
N THR A 131 13.94 5.27 -1.13
CA THR A 131 13.99 3.83 -1.38
C THR A 131 12.99 3.38 -2.45
N THR A 132 13.25 2.23 -3.08
CA THR A 132 12.27 1.54 -3.91
C THR A 132 11.14 0.99 -3.03
N TYR A 133 9.93 0.81 -3.57
CA TYR A 133 8.85 0.15 -2.84
C TYR A 133 7.90 -0.64 -3.74
N TRP A 134 7.39 -1.75 -3.20
CA TRP A 134 6.49 -2.66 -3.89
C TRP A 134 5.12 -2.05 -4.17
N LEU A 135 4.54 -2.42 -5.31
CA LEU A 135 3.12 -2.26 -5.61
C LEU A 135 2.40 -3.62 -5.50
N ALA A 136 1.08 -3.61 -5.33
CA ALA A 136 0.29 -4.85 -5.28
C ALA A 136 0.10 -5.50 -6.66
N THR A 137 0.39 -4.79 -7.74
CA THR A 137 0.13 -5.24 -9.11
C THR A 137 1.14 -6.29 -9.55
N PRO A 138 0.72 -7.51 -9.94
CA PRO A 138 1.59 -8.46 -10.58
C PRO A 138 1.90 -8.01 -12.02
N TRP A 139 3.12 -8.27 -12.52
CA TRP A 139 3.45 -7.97 -13.90
C TRP A 139 2.58 -8.77 -14.88
N LYS A 140 2.42 -10.08 -14.62
CA LYS A 140 1.54 -10.99 -15.36
C LYS A 140 1.01 -12.07 -14.41
N THR A 141 -0.18 -12.57 -14.65
CA THR A 141 -0.70 -13.75 -13.95
C THR A 141 -0.47 -15.02 -14.81
N PRO A 142 -0.32 -16.21 -14.21
CA PRO A 142 -0.14 -17.43 -14.98
C PRO A 142 -1.36 -17.69 -15.88
N THR A 143 -1.15 -17.91 -17.16
CA THR A 143 -2.23 -18.17 -18.14
C THR A 143 -2.45 -19.66 -18.38
N ARG A 144 -1.39 -20.44 -18.44
CA ARG A 144 -1.37 -21.92 -18.54
C ARG A 144 -0.06 -22.44 -17.95
N SER A 145 -0.09 -23.66 -17.37
CA SER A 145 1.16 -24.36 -16.99
C SER A 145 1.94 -24.75 -18.26
N PRO A 146 3.27 -24.54 -18.34
CA PRO A 146 4.20 -24.06 -17.33
C PRO A 146 4.72 -22.63 -17.58
N ASP A 147 3.91 -21.68 -17.97
CA ASP A 147 4.37 -20.30 -18.23
C ASP A 147 4.54 -19.53 -16.89
N THR A 148 5.50 -20.00 -16.10
CA THR A 148 5.78 -19.46 -14.77
C THR A 148 6.74 -18.27 -14.79
N TYR A 149 7.46 -18.04 -15.89
CA TYR A 149 8.54 -17.05 -15.95
C TYR A 149 8.06 -15.63 -15.62
N TYR A 150 6.97 -15.19 -16.22
CA TYR A 150 6.45 -13.81 -16.03
C TYR A 150 5.63 -13.63 -14.76
N SER A 151 5.18 -14.70 -14.10
CA SER A 151 4.52 -14.66 -12.81
C SER A 151 5.47 -14.54 -11.62
N HIS A 152 6.75 -14.36 -11.88
CA HIS A 152 7.78 -14.06 -10.88
C HIS A 152 8.00 -12.57 -10.67
N TYR A 153 7.41 -11.69 -11.47
CA TYR A 153 7.68 -10.25 -11.43
C TYR A 153 6.52 -9.50 -10.80
N VAL A 154 6.88 -8.51 -9.99
CA VAL A 154 5.98 -7.58 -9.31
C VAL A 154 6.41 -6.16 -9.67
N TRP A 155 5.47 -5.25 -9.82
CA TRP A 155 5.76 -3.85 -10.04
C TRP A 155 6.28 -3.20 -8.75
N TYR A 156 7.23 -2.29 -8.90
CA TYR A 156 7.76 -1.45 -7.84
C TYR A 156 8.01 -0.03 -8.35
N VAL A 157 8.13 0.92 -7.44
CA VAL A 157 8.44 2.33 -7.71
C VAL A 157 9.89 2.59 -7.31
N THR A 158 10.59 3.38 -8.10
CA THR A 158 11.96 3.82 -7.85
C THR A 158 12.01 5.17 -7.15
N PRO A 159 13.13 5.58 -6.50
CA PRO A 159 13.24 6.86 -5.79
C PRO A 159 12.97 8.10 -6.66
N ASP A 160 13.27 8.05 -7.95
CA ASP A 160 12.96 9.11 -8.90
C ASP A 160 11.47 9.20 -9.30
N GLY A 161 10.64 8.25 -8.79
CA GLY A 161 9.21 8.16 -9.08
C GLY A 161 8.88 7.40 -10.37
N CYS A 162 9.85 6.81 -11.05
CA CYS A 162 9.58 5.87 -12.12
C CYS A 162 9.07 4.54 -11.57
N TYR A 163 8.49 3.71 -12.41
CA TYR A 163 8.09 2.36 -12.04
C TYR A 163 8.74 1.33 -12.95
N SER A 164 9.04 0.17 -12.38
CA SER A 164 9.61 -0.97 -13.09
C SER A 164 9.11 -2.27 -12.45
N TYR A 165 9.57 -3.41 -12.92
CA TYR A 165 9.22 -4.71 -12.35
C TYR A 165 10.48 -5.46 -11.93
N TRP A 166 10.38 -6.21 -10.83
CA TRP A 166 11.47 -7.00 -10.29
C TRP A 166 10.97 -8.37 -9.85
N SER A 167 11.90 -9.32 -9.70
CA SER A 167 11.56 -10.63 -9.17
C SER A 167 11.07 -10.51 -7.72
N TYR A 168 10.05 -11.29 -7.39
CA TYR A 168 9.38 -11.31 -6.08
C TYR A 168 10.32 -11.51 -4.88
N ASN A 169 11.49 -12.12 -5.10
CA ASN A 169 12.47 -12.50 -4.08
C ASN A 169 13.58 -11.47 -3.85
N TYR A 170 13.58 -10.35 -4.57
CA TYR A 170 14.42 -9.21 -4.25
C TYR A 170 13.80 -8.38 -3.12
N SER A 171 14.63 -7.69 -2.32
CA SER A 171 14.16 -6.80 -1.26
C SER A 171 13.79 -5.43 -1.82
N SER A 172 12.67 -4.89 -1.37
CA SER A 172 12.22 -3.52 -1.66
C SER A 172 11.37 -3.02 -0.50
N GLY A 173 11.15 -1.73 -0.41
CA GLY A 173 10.35 -1.11 0.64
C GLY A 173 8.90 -1.59 0.66
N VAL A 174 8.35 -1.71 1.84
CA VAL A 174 6.91 -1.88 2.07
C VAL A 174 6.35 -0.52 2.47
N ARG A 175 5.49 0.05 1.63
CA ARG A 175 4.85 1.34 1.83
C ARG A 175 3.34 1.15 1.91
N PRO A 176 2.78 1.01 3.13
CA PRO A 176 1.38 0.65 3.32
C PRO A 176 0.40 1.71 2.83
N ALA A 177 -0.68 1.26 2.21
CA ALA A 177 -1.86 2.06 1.88
C ALA A 177 -3.06 1.56 2.69
N LEU A 178 -3.79 2.49 3.32
CA LEU A 178 -4.96 2.20 4.15
C LEU A 178 -6.16 3.03 3.71
N THR A 179 -7.35 2.52 4.04
CA THR A 179 -8.57 3.33 4.02
C THR A 179 -8.97 3.63 5.45
N LEU A 180 -8.98 4.91 5.81
CA LEU A 180 -9.27 5.38 7.17
C LEU A 180 -10.65 6.06 7.26
N SER A 181 -11.22 6.06 8.47
CA SER A 181 -12.48 6.74 8.76
C SER A 181 -12.35 8.26 8.54
N PRO A 182 -13.27 8.90 7.80
CA PRO A 182 -13.25 10.34 7.58
C PRO A 182 -13.39 11.17 8.87
N SER A 183 -13.96 10.57 9.92
CA SER A 183 -14.16 11.20 11.23
C SER A 183 -12.97 11.05 12.20
N LEU A 184 -11.92 10.30 11.81
CA LEU A 184 -10.72 10.09 12.61
C LEU A 184 -10.07 11.45 12.91
N LEU A 185 -9.71 11.68 14.19
CA LEU A 185 -8.95 12.85 14.59
C LEU A 185 -7.45 12.60 14.39
N VAL A 186 -6.83 13.45 13.60
CA VAL A 186 -5.42 13.36 13.22
C VAL A 186 -4.68 14.66 13.57
N SER A 187 -3.36 14.59 13.65
CA SER A 187 -2.49 15.74 13.88
C SER A 187 -1.94 16.25 12.55
N VAL A 188 -2.02 17.56 12.30
CA VAL A 188 -1.42 18.20 11.14
C VAL A 188 -0.49 19.32 11.61
N GLU A 189 0.61 19.52 10.91
CA GLU A 189 1.42 20.73 11.09
C GLU A 189 0.61 21.95 10.61
N ARG A 190 0.72 23.07 11.31
CA ARG A 190 0.20 24.34 10.80
C ARG A 190 1.11 24.79 9.66
N ASP A 191 0.55 25.04 8.50
CA ASP A 191 1.20 25.89 7.52
C ASP A 191 1.44 27.26 8.25
N GLU A 192 2.68 27.70 8.36
CA GLU A 192 2.98 29.04 8.82
C GLU A 192 2.38 29.97 7.74
N GLU A 193 1.26 30.61 8.06
CA GLU A 193 0.73 31.66 7.21
C GLU A 193 1.79 32.77 7.13
N GLU A 194 2.21 33.09 5.91
CA GLU A 194 2.99 34.27 5.59
C GLU A 194 2.30 35.58 6.05
#